data_3d4c5e22773e38234a75f542cead3194
#
_entry.id   3d4c5e22773e38234a75f542cead3194
#
_cell.length_a   1.000
_cell.length_b   1.000
_cell.length_c   1.000
_cell.angle_alpha   90.00
_cell.angle_beta   90.00
_cell.angle_gamma   90.00
#
_symmetry.space_group_name_H-M   'P 1'
#
loop_
_entity.id
_entity.type
_entity.pdbx_description
1 polymer ?
#
loop_
_entity_poly.entity_id
_entity_poly.type
_entity_poly.pdbx_seq_one_letter_code
_entity_poly.pdbx_strand_id
1 'polypeptide(L)'
;MPWSTTTSHLNWYNRILEKVSHAHKFSMNAPLRKLSQEAMKIVLFGDKEGRYSIEVGTTNPDSAFSGEYQTKFEGVIPNLERRYMETDSDYVRRKIEGYMRILKCPLCGGKRLKPEILAVNIDDKSIIDVTEMAISKALDYFANLKLSPMKQEI
;
A
#
# COMPACT_ATOMS: atom_id res chain seq x y z
N MET A 1 -0.42 -15.65 1.78
CA MET A 1 -0.99 -15.05 0.55
C MET A 1 -2.14 -14.12 0.92
N PRO A 2 -2.29 -12.93 0.29
CA PRO A 2 -3.30 -11.93 0.66
C PRO A 2 -4.74 -12.44 0.65
N TRP A 3 -5.04 -13.46 -0.15
CA TRP A 3 -6.37 -14.04 -0.33
C TRP A 3 -6.52 -15.45 0.29
N SER A 4 -5.54 -15.94 1.03
CA SER A 4 -5.51 -17.33 1.51
C SER A 4 -6.35 -17.64 2.76
N THR A 5 -7.01 -16.65 3.35
CA THR A 5 -7.59 -16.78 4.69
C THR A 5 -9.11 -16.91 4.73
N THR A 6 -9.79 -16.91 3.61
CA THR A 6 -11.25 -17.06 3.53
C THR A 6 -11.62 -18.17 2.54
N THR A 7 -12.09 -19.29 3.05
CA THR A 7 -12.44 -20.49 2.27
C THR A 7 -13.51 -20.23 1.20
N SER A 8 -14.47 -19.36 1.45
CA SER A 8 -15.52 -18.99 0.48
C SER A 8 -15.04 -18.01 -0.61
N HIS A 9 -14.13 -17.07 -0.27
CA HIS A 9 -13.59 -16.11 -1.24
C HIS A 9 -12.42 -16.67 -2.06
N LEU A 10 -11.75 -17.74 -1.59
CA LEU A 10 -10.71 -18.43 -2.36
C LEU A 10 -11.23 -18.93 -3.71
N ASN A 11 -12.46 -19.45 -3.75
CA ASN A 11 -13.07 -19.91 -4.98
C ASN A 11 -13.31 -18.76 -5.98
N TRP A 12 -13.72 -17.58 -5.51
CA TRP A 12 -13.96 -16.42 -6.34
C TRP A 12 -12.66 -15.88 -6.96
N TYR A 13 -11.66 -15.60 -6.12
CA TYR A 13 -10.37 -15.06 -6.60
C TYR A 13 -9.62 -16.04 -7.49
N ASN A 14 -9.69 -17.34 -7.20
CA ASN A 14 -9.09 -18.35 -8.07
C ASN A 14 -9.79 -18.43 -9.44
N ARG A 15 -11.11 -18.38 -9.48
CA ARG A 15 -11.87 -18.39 -10.73
C ARG A 15 -11.58 -17.17 -11.60
N ILE A 16 -11.55 -15.97 -11.02
CA ILE A 16 -11.22 -14.76 -11.79
C ILE A 16 -9.77 -14.80 -12.29
N LEU A 17 -8.82 -15.20 -11.44
CA LEU A 17 -7.42 -15.35 -11.81
C LEU A 17 -7.23 -16.38 -12.93
N GLU A 18 -7.96 -17.48 -12.91
CA GLU A 18 -7.94 -18.49 -13.95
C GLU A 18 -8.38 -17.88 -15.30
N LYS A 19 -9.51 -17.16 -15.34
CA LYS A 19 -9.96 -16.46 -16.55
C LYS A 19 -8.95 -15.43 -17.05
N VAL A 20 -8.36 -14.65 -16.13
CA VAL A 20 -7.29 -13.68 -16.43
C VAL A 20 -6.06 -14.39 -16.99
N SER A 21 -5.65 -15.51 -16.38
CA SER A 21 -4.48 -16.28 -16.81
C SER A 21 -4.64 -16.83 -18.23
N HIS A 22 -5.85 -17.31 -18.58
CA HIS A 22 -6.16 -17.75 -19.93
C HIS A 22 -6.14 -16.60 -20.94
N ALA A 23 -6.77 -15.47 -20.62
CA ALA A 23 -6.81 -14.30 -21.50
C ALA A 23 -5.41 -13.73 -21.78
N HIS A 24 -4.53 -13.70 -20.76
CA HIS A 24 -3.18 -13.16 -20.87
C HIS A 24 -2.08 -14.23 -21.02
N LYS A 25 -2.47 -15.48 -21.28
CA LYS A 25 -1.56 -16.59 -21.63
C LYS A 25 -0.43 -16.85 -20.62
N PHE A 26 -0.73 -16.79 -19.32
CA PHE A 26 0.21 -17.19 -18.28
C PHE A 26 -0.35 -18.34 -17.44
N SER A 27 0.55 -19.13 -16.84
CA SER A 27 0.16 -20.27 -16.00
C SER A 27 0.06 -19.86 -14.53
N MET A 28 -1.06 -20.19 -13.89
CA MET A 28 -1.24 -20.00 -12.44
C MET A 28 -0.29 -20.84 -11.60
N ASN A 29 0.22 -21.94 -12.15
CA ASN A 29 1.18 -22.82 -11.48
C ASN A 29 2.65 -22.37 -11.65
N ALA A 30 2.89 -21.35 -12.47
CA ALA A 30 4.23 -20.80 -12.64
C ALA A 30 4.65 -19.99 -11.41
N PRO A 31 5.92 -20.14 -10.94
CA PRO A 31 6.46 -19.26 -9.93
C PRO A 31 6.41 -17.80 -10.40
N LEU A 32 6.05 -16.85 -9.52
CA LEU A 32 5.93 -15.42 -9.86
C LEU A 32 7.17 -14.87 -10.59
N ARG A 33 8.36 -15.31 -10.19
CA ARG A 33 9.64 -14.92 -10.84
C ARG A 33 9.76 -15.32 -12.32
N LYS A 34 8.92 -16.28 -12.79
CA LYS A 34 8.91 -16.74 -14.18
C LYS A 34 7.81 -16.09 -15.01
N LEU A 35 6.95 -15.29 -14.41
CA LEU A 35 5.93 -14.54 -15.13
C LEU A 35 6.59 -13.41 -15.93
N SER A 36 6.01 -13.10 -17.10
CA SER A 36 6.39 -11.91 -17.86
C SER A 36 6.09 -10.63 -17.07
N GLN A 37 6.77 -9.55 -17.38
CA GLN A 37 6.50 -8.25 -16.73
C GLN A 37 5.06 -7.79 -16.94
N GLU A 38 4.48 -8.07 -18.11
CA GLU A 38 3.09 -7.75 -18.44
C GLU A 38 2.12 -8.57 -17.57
N ALA A 39 2.31 -9.89 -17.49
CA ALA A 39 1.49 -10.76 -16.64
C ALA A 39 1.60 -10.35 -15.16
N MET A 40 2.80 -10.04 -14.69
CA MET A 40 3.03 -9.54 -13.34
C MET A 40 2.29 -8.23 -13.08
N LYS A 41 2.34 -7.28 -14.03
CA LYS A 41 1.63 -6.01 -13.94
C LYS A 41 0.12 -6.21 -13.86
N ILE A 42 -0.44 -7.10 -14.67
CA ILE A 42 -1.86 -7.43 -14.64
C ILE A 42 -2.25 -8.06 -13.30
N VAL A 43 -1.50 -9.04 -12.82
CA VAL A 43 -1.77 -9.68 -11.52
C VAL A 43 -1.72 -8.66 -10.38
N LEU A 44 -0.74 -7.77 -10.36
CA LEU A 44 -0.57 -6.80 -9.28
C LEU A 44 -1.54 -5.62 -9.36
N PHE A 45 -1.75 -5.05 -10.55
CA PHE A 45 -2.48 -3.77 -10.71
C PHE A 45 -3.82 -3.91 -11.43
N GLY A 46 -4.16 -5.13 -11.86
CA GLY A 46 -5.42 -5.44 -12.52
C GLY A 46 -5.40 -5.18 -14.03
N ASP A 47 -6.51 -5.58 -14.63
CA ASP A 47 -6.80 -5.32 -16.04
C ASP A 47 -7.98 -4.32 -16.12
N LYS A 48 -7.68 -3.09 -16.53
CA LYS A 48 -8.66 -2.01 -16.60
C LYS A 48 -9.69 -2.19 -17.73
N GLU A 49 -9.31 -2.86 -18.81
CA GLU A 49 -10.12 -3.02 -20.00
C GLU A 49 -10.82 -4.37 -20.05
N GLY A 50 -10.22 -5.42 -19.48
CA GLY A 50 -10.74 -6.77 -19.46
C GLY A 50 -12.01 -6.92 -18.63
N ARG A 51 -12.99 -7.62 -19.20
CA ARG A 51 -14.17 -8.12 -18.50
C ARG A 51 -14.14 -9.63 -18.53
N TYR A 52 -14.31 -10.22 -17.38
CA TYR A 52 -14.21 -11.68 -17.19
C TYR A 52 -15.54 -12.21 -16.72
N SER A 53 -16.01 -13.25 -17.42
CA SER A 53 -17.22 -13.95 -17.07
C SER A 53 -16.92 -15.08 -16.11
N ILE A 54 -17.57 -15.07 -14.95
CA ILE A 54 -17.46 -16.09 -13.92
C ILE A 54 -18.81 -16.76 -13.74
N GLU A 55 -18.83 -18.06 -13.93
CA GLU A 55 -20.00 -18.86 -13.63
C GLU A 55 -20.18 -18.98 -12.11
N VAL A 56 -21.30 -18.49 -11.61
CA VAL A 56 -21.70 -18.65 -10.21
C VAL A 56 -22.76 -19.73 -10.16
N GLY A 57 -22.37 -20.95 -9.81
CA GLY A 57 -23.28 -22.06 -9.59
C GLY A 57 -23.24 -22.49 -8.14
N THR A 58 -24.38 -22.89 -7.59
CA THR A 58 -24.42 -23.60 -6.31
C THR A 58 -24.05 -25.05 -6.52
N THR A 59 -23.22 -25.61 -5.61
CA THR A 59 -22.90 -27.05 -5.60
C THR A 59 -24.06 -27.93 -5.13
N ASN A 60 -25.24 -27.33 -4.92
CA ASN A 60 -26.44 -28.03 -4.46
C ASN A 60 -27.25 -28.45 -5.69
N PRO A 61 -27.45 -29.77 -5.94
CA PRO A 61 -28.18 -30.24 -7.13
C PRO A 61 -29.64 -29.75 -7.22
N ASP A 62 -30.23 -29.35 -6.06
CA ASP A 62 -31.60 -28.87 -5.98
C ASP A 62 -31.77 -27.36 -6.14
N SER A 63 -30.67 -26.60 -6.22
CA SER A 63 -30.74 -25.16 -6.45
C SER A 63 -30.34 -24.83 -7.88
N ALA A 64 -31.33 -24.59 -8.71
CA ALA A 64 -31.23 -24.25 -10.13
C ALA A 64 -30.68 -22.83 -10.39
N PHE A 65 -29.83 -22.29 -9.51
CA PHE A 65 -29.21 -20.99 -9.73
C PHE A 65 -27.83 -21.17 -10.39
N SER A 66 -27.78 -21.08 -11.70
CA SER A 66 -26.57 -20.86 -12.45
C SER A 66 -26.66 -19.49 -13.12
N GLY A 67 -25.77 -18.59 -12.76
CA GLY A 67 -25.70 -17.26 -13.34
C GLY A 67 -24.29 -16.98 -13.85
N GLU A 68 -24.21 -16.27 -14.94
CA GLU A 68 -22.96 -15.72 -15.46
C GLU A 68 -22.80 -14.29 -14.93
N TYR A 69 -21.73 -14.03 -14.19
CA TYR A 69 -21.45 -12.71 -13.66
C TYR A 69 -20.21 -12.12 -14.33
N GLN A 70 -20.40 -10.97 -14.98
CA GLN A 70 -19.29 -10.25 -15.57
C GLN A 70 -18.64 -9.31 -14.55
N THR A 71 -17.34 -9.44 -14.39
CA THR A 71 -16.56 -8.63 -13.47
C THR A 71 -15.24 -8.18 -14.08
N LYS A 72 -14.67 -7.12 -13.52
CA LYS A 72 -13.31 -6.69 -13.84
C LYS A 72 -12.34 -7.28 -12.82
N PHE A 73 -11.12 -7.51 -13.25
CA PHE A 73 -10.05 -7.91 -12.35
C PHE A 73 -9.30 -6.66 -11.85
N GLU A 74 -9.53 -6.29 -10.62
CA GLU A 74 -8.94 -5.08 -10.02
C GLU A 74 -7.44 -5.21 -9.70
N GLY A 75 -6.91 -6.44 -9.62
CA GLY A 75 -5.54 -6.70 -9.20
C GLY A 75 -5.36 -6.84 -7.69
N VAL A 76 -4.19 -7.35 -7.29
CA VAL A 76 -3.90 -7.62 -5.87
C VAL A 76 -3.75 -6.33 -5.08
N ILE A 77 -2.99 -5.35 -5.60
CA ILE A 77 -2.68 -4.11 -4.89
C ILE A 77 -3.93 -3.24 -4.71
N PRO A 78 -4.67 -2.87 -5.74
CA PRO A 78 -5.91 -2.09 -5.57
C PRO A 78 -6.96 -2.79 -4.68
N ASN A 79 -7.06 -4.13 -4.76
CA ASN A 79 -7.94 -4.89 -3.87
C ASN A 79 -7.55 -4.72 -2.40
N LEU A 80 -6.24 -4.82 -2.09
CA LEU A 80 -5.77 -4.64 -0.72
C LEU A 80 -5.93 -3.18 -0.25
N GLU A 81 -5.63 -2.21 -1.10
CA GLU A 81 -5.81 -0.78 -0.79
C GLU A 81 -7.28 -0.46 -0.48
N ARG A 82 -8.20 -0.89 -1.34
CA ARG A 82 -9.64 -0.70 -1.11
C ARG A 82 -10.07 -1.36 0.20
N ARG A 83 -9.71 -2.62 0.43
CA ARG A 83 -10.06 -3.34 1.67
C ARG A 83 -9.46 -2.69 2.91
N TYR A 84 -8.27 -2.13 2.82
CA TYR A 84 -7.65 -1.40 3.93
C TYR A 84 -8.45 -0.16 4.32
N MET A 85 -8.99 0.55 3.33
CA MET A 85 -9.79 1.76 3.55
C MET A 85 -11.22 1.44 4.04
N GLU A 86 -11.82 0.36 3.55
CA GLU A 86 -13.22 0.00 3.81
C GLU A 86 -13.41 -0.87 5.07
N THR A 87 -12.35 -1.51 5.58
CA THR A 87 -12.51 -2.45 6.70
C THR A 87 -12.63 -1.77 8.05
N ASP A 88 -13.61 -2.18 8.84
CA ASP A 88 -13.75 -1.82 10.26
C ASP A 88 -13.00 -2.79 11.19
N SER A 89 -12.46 -3.88 10.65
CA SER A 89 -11.75 -4.90 11.43
C SER A 89 -10.26 -4.58 11.58
N ASP A 90 -9.82 -4.31 12.79
CA ASP A 90 -8.40 -4.11 13.12
C ASP A 90 -7.51 -5.32 12.78
N TYR A 91 -8.08 -6.52 12.83
CA TYR A 91 -7.36 -7.73 12.44
C TYR A 91 -7.07 -7.76 10.93
N VAL A 92 -8.07 -7.42 10.10
CA VAL A 92 -7.90 -7.35 8.64
C VAL A 92 -6.92 -6.24 8.29
N ARG A 93 -7.04 -5.07 8.93
CA ARG A 93 -6.15 -3.92 8.73
C ARG A 93 -4.71 -4.28 9.01
N ARG A 94 -4.41 -4.85 10.19
CA ARG A 94 -3.05 -5.30 10.55
C ARG A 94 -2.49 -6.35 9.61
N LYS A 95 -3.32 -7.26 9.10
CA LYS A 95 -2.88 -8.22 8.08
C LYS A 95 -2.46 -7.56 6.77
N ILE A 96 -3.20 -6.56 6.32
CA ILE A 96 -2.87 -5.81 5.09
C ILE A 96 -1.63 -4.97 5.31
N GLU A 97 -1.47 -4.32 6.46
CA GLU A 97 -0.27 -3.57 6.85
C GLU A 97 1.02 -4.42 6.79
N GLY A 98 0.92 -5.72 7.05
CA GLY A 98 2.04 -6.66 6.89
C GLY A 98 2.58 -6.76 5.45
N TYR A 99 1.84 -6.31 4.45
CA TYR A 99 2.30 -6.20 3.05
C TYR A 99 2.77 -4.80 2.67
N MET A 100 2.59 -3.80 3.56
CA MET A 100 2.97 -2.41 3.30
C MET A 100 4.41 -2.14 3.74
N ARG A 101 5.01 -1.14 3.13
CA ARG A 101 6.30 -0.60 3.54
C ARG A 101 6.13 0.85 3.97
N ILE A 102 6.74 1.20 5.10
CA ILE A 102 6.87 2.60 5.50
C ILE A 102 7.98 3.21 4.65
N LEU A 103 7.60 4.15 3.79
CA LEU A 103 8.52 4.89 2.95
C LEU A 103 8.66 6.32 3.45
N LYS A 104 9.84 6.88 3.26
CA LYS A 104 10.02 8.32 3.44
C LYS A 104 9.20 9.07 2.39
N CYS A 105 8.46 10.07 2.81
CA CYS A 105 7.68 10.91 1.89
C CYS A 105 8.62 11.54 0.84
N PRO A 106 8.38 11.38 -0.47
CA PRO A 106 9.26 11.92 -1.49
C PRO A 106 9.26 13.45 -1.51
N LEU A 107 8.18 14.09 -1.04
CA LEU A 107 8.05 15.53 -1.01
C LEU A 107 8.89 16.18 0.09
N CYS A 108 8.85 15.64 1.31
CA CYS A 108 9.57 16.21 2.45
C CYS A 108 10.79 15.39 2.90
N GLY A 109 11.11 14.29 2.23
CA GLY A 109 12.23 13.42 2.59
C GLY A 109 12.17 12.84 4.02
N GLY A 110 10.96 12.78 4.61
CA GLY A 110 10.75 12.37 6.00
C GLY A 110 10.78 13.50 7.03
N LYS A 111 11.08 14.72 6.61
CA LYS A 111 11.20 15.90 7.51
C LYS A 111 9.86 16.42 8.04
N ARG A 112 8.73 16.04 7.41
CA ARG A 112 7.34 16.41 7.81
C ARG A 112 7.04 17.90 7.83
N LEU A 113 7.94 18.74 7.31
CA LEU A 113 7.81 20.18 7.20
C LEU A 113 7.94 20.62 5.75
N LYS A 114 7.36 21.79 5.44
CA LYS A 114 7.50 22.42 4.13
C LYS A 114 8.93 22.97 3.95
N PRO A 115 9.45 23.05 2.71
CA PRO A 115 10.79 23.57 2.43
C PRO A 115 11.01 25.00 2.97
N GLU A 116 9.96 25.83 2.92
CA GLU A 116 10.02 27.23 3.39
C GLU A 116 10.27 27.33 4.89
N ILE A 117 9.69 26.39 5.67
CA ILE A 117 9.90 26.33 7.13
C ILE A 117 11.32 25.83 7.45
N LEU A 118 11.85 24.93 6.62
CA LEU A 118 13.21 24.42 6.78
C LEU A 118 14.28 25.45 6.43
N ALA A 119 13.92 26.50 5.71
CA ALA A 119 14.83 27.62 5.41
C ALA A 119 15.03 28.58 6.61
N VAL A 120 14.17 28.48 7.64
CA VAL A 120 14.35 29.28 8.88
C VAL A 120 15.42 28.62 9.73
N ASN A 121 16.52 29.36 9.93
CA ASN A 121 17.65 28.90 10.71
C ASN A 121 17.89 29.81 11.92
N ILE A 122 18.34 29.20 13.03
CA ILE A 122 18.86 29.88 14.20
C ILE A 122 20.29 29.35 14.36
N ASP A 123 21.26 30.27 14.33
CA ASP A 123 22.70 29.95 14.39
C ASP A 123 23.06 28.81 13.41
N ASP A 124 22.71 29.04 12.13
CA ASP A 124 22.92 28.14 10.99
C ASP A 124 22.27 26.74 11.07
N LYS A 125 21.36 26.52 12.02
CA LYS A 125 20.63 25.26 12.16
C LYS A 125 19.13 25.43 11.99
N SER A 126 18.56 24.56 11.18
CA SER A 126 17.11 24.44 11.05
C SER A 126 16.51 23.65 12.22
N ILE A 127 15.21 23.70 12.40
CA ILE A 127 14.51 22.92 13.42
C ILE A 127 14.78 21.42 13.28
N ILE A 128 14.92 20.90 12.05
CA ILE A 128 15.23 19.49 11.82
C ILE A 128 16.64 19.14 12.28
N ASP A 129 17.62 19.99 11.97
CA ASP A 129 19.01 19.76 12.39
C ASP A 129 19.10 19.65 13.92
N VAL A 130 18.33 20.46 14.64
CA VAL A 130 18.27 20.41 16.10
C VAL A 130 17.54 19.16 16.61
N THR A 131 16.40 18.79 15.99
CA THR A 131 15.64 17.60 16.43
C THR A 131 16.31 16.26 16.10
N GLU A 132 17.23 16.24 15.14
CA GLU A 132 18.05 15.07 14.81
C GLU A 132 19.30 14.93 15.67
N MET A 133 19.61 15.93 16.51
CA MET A 133 20.74 15.85 17.45
C MET A 133 20.45 14.85 18.58
N ALA A 134 21.54 14.26 19.11
CA ALA A 134 21.47 13.62 20.42
C ALA A 134 21.12 14.66 21.51
N ILE A 135 20.35 14.26 22.53
CA ILE A 135 19.84 15.15 23.56
C ILE A 135 20.96 15.95 24.21
N SER A 136 22.12 15.34 24.51
CA SER A 136 23.27 16.02 25.06
C SER A 136 23.81 17.15 24.17
N LYS A 137 23.90 16.87 22.85
CA LYS A 137 24.34 17.87 21.85
C LYS A 137 23.35 19.01 21.69
N ALA A 138 22.05 18.69 21.72
CA ALA A 138 21.00 19.72 21.66
C ALA A 138 21.07 20.62 22.93
N LEU A 139 21.30 20.04 24.11
CA LEU A 139 21.49 20.81 25.35
C LEU A 139 22.69 21.75 25.25
N ASP A 140 23.85 21.24 24.81
CA ASP A 140 25.05 22.05 24.59
C ASP A 140 24.82 23.16 23.55
N TYR A 141 24.10 22.85 22.47
CA TYR A 141 23.75 23.85 21.46
C TYR A 141 22.92 24.98 22.03
N PHE A 142 21.88 24.72 22.80
CA PHE A 142 21.05 25.75 23.42
C PHE A 142 21.76 26.49 24.51
N ALA A 143 22.61 25.82 25.30
CA ALA A 143 23.41 26.48 26.37
C ALA A 143 24.44 27.48 25.82
N ASN A 144 24.96 27.22 24.62
CA ASN A 144 25.98 28.06 23.98
C ASN A 144 25.42 29.01 22.91
N LEU A 145 24.10 29.02 22.70
CA LEU A 145 23.42 29.82 21.68
C LEU A 145 23.55 31.31 22.02
N LYS A 146 24.23 32.04 21.14
CA LYS A 146 24.41 33.50 21.28
C LYS A 146 23.42 34.22 20.39
N LEU A 147 22.35 34.75 20.97
CA LEU A 147 21.36 35.55 20.29
C LEU A 147 21.60 37.05 20.52
N SER A 148 21.19 37.89 19.56
CA SER A 148 21.14 39.33 19.78
C SER A 148 20.10 39.66 20.86
N PRO A 149 20.25 40.80 21.59
CA PRO A 149 19.34 41.16 22.70
C PRO A 149 17.85 41.09 22.30
N MET A 150 17.52 41.56 21.09
CA MET A 150 16.17 41.51 20.56
C MET A 150 15.62 40.09 20.32
N LYS A 151 16.50 39.12 20.02
CA LYS A 151 16.11 37.71 19.81
C LYS A 151 16.12 36.90 21.10
N GLN A 152 16.69 37.42 22.17
CA GLN A 152 16.72 36.78 23.50
C GLN A 152 15.42 36.98 24.29
N GLU A 153 14.61 37.97 23.89
CA GLU A 153 13.31 38.27 24.54
C GLU A 153 12.16 37.41 24.03
N ILE A 154 12.41 36.58 23.04
CA ILE A 154 11.45 35.62 22.47
C ILE A 154 11.72 34.24 23.00
#